data_a34c9c4740a0a700c3f35f1b2d79dcd7
#
_entry.id   a34c9c4740a0a700c3f35f1b2d79dcd7
#
_cell.length_a   1.000
_cell.length_b   1.000
_cell.length_c   1.000
_cell.angle_alpha   90.00
_cell.angle_beta   90.00
_cell.angle_gamma   90.00
#
_symmetry.space_group_name_H-M   'P 1'
#
loop_
_entity.id
_entity.type
_entity.pdbx_description
1 polymer ?
#
loop_
_entity_poly.entity_id
_entity_poly.type
_entity_poly.pdbx_seq_one_letter_code
_entity_poly.pdbx_strand_id
1 'polypeptide(L)'
;MVNERLRQGGRQVADETGLMKGEDGKRRCAWGASTPDYMAYHDHEWGRPIADDLRLFEKICLEGFQSGLSWLTILRKRENFRLAFAGFDYRKVARFGEKDVQRLLADAGIVRHRGKIESTINNAARAIELAGEKGSLAAYFWGFEPEKARNGPDDHKRLVPISQTIESTALSKDLKKRGWSFVGPTTCHAFMQAMGVVNDHHPGCWCHRQVETERAAFRRPR
;
A
#
# COMPACT_ATOMS: atom_id res chain seq x y z
N MET A 1 -38.63 9.05 15.09
CA MET A 1 -38.78 9.15 13.62
C MET A 1 -37.48 9.65 12.97
N VAL A 2 -36.40 8.90 13.05
CA VAL A 2 -35.07 9.26 12.45
C VAL A 2 -34.38 8.03 11.80
N ASN A 3 -35.15 7.03 11.36
CA ASN A 3 -34.52 5.79 10.86
C ASN A 3 -35.02 5.31 9.50
N GLU A 4 -35.58 6.21 8.68
CA GLU A 4 -36.21 5.80 7.40
C GLU A 4 -35.54 6.35 6.14
N ARG A 5 -34.43 7.10 6.26
CA ARG A 5 -33.67 7.65 5.10
C ARG A 5 -32.48 6.84 4.64
N LEU A 6 -32.23 5.64 5.19
CA LEU A 6 -31.03 4.84 4.86
C LEU A 6 -31.28 3.72 3.83
N ARG A 7 -32.41 3.71 3.16
CA ARG A 7 -32.71 2.72 2.11
C ARG A 7 -33.13 3.39 0.81
N GLN A 8 -32.19 4.07 0.18
CA GLN A 8 -32.32 4.36 -1.26
C GLN A 8 -31.20 3.65 -1.99
N GLY A 9 -31.54 2.58 -2.70
CA GLY A 9 -30.72 1.98 -3.75
C GLY A 9 -29.45 1.24 -3.30
N GLY A 10 -29.51 0.36 -2.28
CA GLY A 10 -28.48 -0.67 -2.08
C GLY A 10 -27.03 -0.22 -1.80
N ARG A 11 -26.74 1.08 -1.75
CA ARG A 11 -25.42 1.62 -1.48
C ARG A 11 -25.28 1.92 0.01
N GLN A 12 -24.50 1.13 0.72
CA GLN A 12 -24.12 1.47 2.08
C GLN A 12 -23.32 2.79 2.07
N VAL A 13 -23.73 3.72 2.94
CA VAL A 13 -23.06 5.03 3.08
C VAL A 13 -22.25 5.02 4.36
N ALA A 14 -21.05 5.59 4.32
CA ALA A 14 -20.22 5.80 5.50
C ALA A 14 -20.98 6.67 6.53
N ASP A 15 -20.80 6.37 7.81
CA ASP A 15 -21.29 7.25 8.89
C ASP A 15 -20.43 8.53 8.98
N GLU A 16 -20.83 9.44 9.87
CA GLU A 16 -20.11 10.72 10.10
C GLU A 16 -18.65 10.54 10.57
N THR A 17 -18.27 9.33 11.02
CA THR A 17 -16.90 9.02 11.41
C THR A 17 -16.06 8.46 10.25
N GLY A 18 -16.63 8.27 9.06
CA GLY A 18 -15.95 7.64 7.93
C GLY A 18 -15.85 6.12 8.02
N LEU A 19 -16.65 5.50 8.89
CA LEU A 19 -16.77 4.05 9.01
C LEU A 19 -18.05 3.54 8.33
N MET A 20 -18.00 2.28 7.90
CA MET A 20 -19.12 1.56 7.30
C MET A 20 -19.35 0.26 8.06
N LYS A 21 -20.59 -0.04 8.42
CA LYS A 21 -20.98 -1.30 9.06
C LYS A 21 -21.35 -2.31 7.98
N GLY A 22 -20.62 -3.44 7.93
CA GLY A 22 -20.92 -4.54 7.04
C GLY A 22 -22.12 -5.38 7.51
N GLU A 23 -22.61 -6.27 6.65
CA GLU A 23 -23.68 -7.22 6.99
C GLU A 23 -23.27 -8.18 8.12
N ASP A 24 -21.97 -8.46 8.25
CA ASP A 24 -21.37 -9.22 9.35
C ASP A 24 -21.30 -8.47 10.69
N GLY A 25 -21.86 -7.26 10.75
CA GLY A 25 -21.88 -6.39 11.93
C GLY A 25 -20.57 -5.65 12.21
N LYS A 26 -19.49 -5.92 11.50
CA LYS A 26 -18.17 -5.30 11.70
C LYS A 26 -18.15 -3.89 11.10
N ARG A 27 -17.54 -2.95 11.81
CA ARG A 27 -17.27 -1.60 11.30
C ARG A 27 -15.91 -1.55 10.63
N ARG A 28 -15.84 -1.04 9.42
CA ARG A 28 -14.62 -0.94 8.59
C ARG A 28 -14.39 0.50 8.15
N CYS A 29 -13.15 0.85 7.85
CA CYS A 29 -12.86 2.06 7.08
C CYS A 29 -13.68 2.03 5.79
N ALA A 30 -14.40 3.11 5.47
CA ALA A 30 -15.41 3.11 4.41
C ALA A 30 -14.87 2.68 3.04
N TRP A 31 -13.62 3.04 2.72
CA TRP A 31 -12.98 2.64 1.47
C TRP A 31 -12.86 1.11 1.34
N GLY A 32 -12.56 0.43 2.46
CA GLY A 32 -12.37 -1.03 2.51
C GLY A 32 -13.66 -1.83 2.51
N ALA A 33 -14.83 -1.18 2.62
CA ALA A 33 -16.12 -1.88 2.66
C ALA A 33 -16.89 -1.82 1.33
N SER A 34 -16.30 -1.21 0.28
CA SER A 34 -17.02 -0.88 -0.96
C SER A 34 -17.26 -2.08 -1.89
N THR A 35 -16.42 -3.10 -1.86
CA THR A 35 -16.54 -4.32 -2.67
C THR A 35 -15.93 -5.51 -1.91
N PRO A 36 -16.33 -6.78 -2.22
CA PRO A 36 -15.80 -7.96 -1.53
C PRO A 36 -14.28 -8.12 -1.60
N ASP A 37 -13.68 -7.81 -2.76
CA ASP A 37 -12.22 -7.87 -2.95
C ASP A 37 -11.49 -6.76 -2.14
N TYR A 38 -12.07 -5.57 -2.06
CA TYR A 38 -11.55 -4.51 -1.18
C TYR A 38 -11.69 -4.88 0.30
N MET A 39 -12.81 -5.47 0.68
CA MET A 39 -13.06 -5.89 2.06
C MET A 39 -12.06 -6.98 2.49
N ALA A 40 -11.82 -7.97 1.63
CA ALA A 40 -10.80 -9.00 1.89
C ALA A 40 -9.40 -8.39 2.04
N TYR A 41 -9.01 -7.47 1.16
CA TYR A 41 -7.74 -6.76 1.23
C TYR A 41 -7.60 -5.93 2.52
N HIS A 42 -8.64 -5.14 2.86
CA HIS A 42 -8.66 -4.32 4.08
C HIS A 42 -8.57 -5.19 5.34
N ASP A 43 -9.31 -6.29 5.39
CA ASP A 43 -9.42 -7.11 6.60
C ASP A 43 -8.19 -7.99 6.86
N HIS A 44 -7.49 -8.42 5.79
CA HIS A 44 -6.48 -9.46 5.90
C HIS A 44 -5.08 -9.07 5.45
N GLU A 45 -4.92 -7.93 4.75
CA GLU A 45 -3.63 -7.54 4.20
C GLU A 45 -3.20 -6.13 4.63
N TRP A 46 -4.07 -5.13 4.44
CA TRP A 46 -3.72 -3.72 4.65
C TRP A 46 -3.42 -3.42 6.13
N GLY A 47 -2.32 -2.72 6.38
CA GLY A 47 -1.88 -2.33 7.72
C GLY A 47 -1.13 -3.41 8.48
N ARG A 48 -1.06 -4.65 7.98
CA ARG A 48 -0.35 -5.72 8.67
C ARG A 48 1.15 -5.63 8.46
N PRO A 49 1.98 -5.82 9.51
CA PRO A 49 3.42 -5.65 9.43
C PRO A 49 4.07 -6.73 8.55
N ILE A 50 4.86 -6.33 7.58
CA ILE A 50 5.55 -7.19 6.60
C ILE A 50 7.06 -6.94 6.67
N ALA A 51 7.85 -8.03 6.69
CA ALA A 51 9.31 -8.02 6.59
C ALA A 51 9.84 -8.78 5.36
N ASP A 52 8.99 -9.30 4.51
CA ASP A 52 9.40 -10.00 3.30
C ASP A 52 9.78 -8.99 2.20
N ASP A 53 11.04 -9.03 1.76
CA ASP A 53 11.60 -8.08 0.80
C ASP A 53 10.89 -8.11 -0.56
N LEU A 54 10.42 -9.28 -1.01
CA LEU A 54 9.72 -9.39 -2.29
C LEU A 54 8.34 -8.73 -2.21
N ARG A 55 7.63 -8.93 -1.08
CA ARG A 55 6.35 -8.30 -0.83
C ARG A 55 6.47 -6.78 -0.68
N LEU A 56 7.53 -6.30 -0.02
CA LEU A 56 7.81 -4.87 0.10
C LEU A 56 8.12 -4.26 -1.27
N PHE A 57 8.94 -4.94 -2.08
CA PHE A 57 9.22 -4.49 -3.45
C PHE A 57 7.98 -4.52 -4.34
N GLU A 58 7.21 -5.61 -4.33
CA GLU A 58 5.92 -5.69 -5.02
C GLU A 58 5.05 -4.48 -4.68
N LYS A 59 4.88 -4.22 -3.38
CA LYS A 59 3.95 -3.19 -2.92
C LYS A 59 4.36 -1.79 -3.34
N ILE A 60 5.62 -1.40 -3.16
CA ILE A 60 6.07 -0.05 -3.56
C ILE A 60 5.95 0.16 -5.08
N CYS A 61 6.17 -0.89 -5.90
CA CYS A 61 5.97 -0.84 -7.35
C CYS A 61 4.48 -0.71 -7.71
N LEU A 62 3.61 -1.49 -7.07
CA LEU A 62 2.16 -1.43 -7.32
C LEU A 62 1.56 -0.07 -6.90
N GLU A 63 2.03 0.54 -5.82
CA GLU A 63 1.67 1.92 -5.45
C GLU A 63 2.15 2.93 -6.50
N GLY A 64 3.32 2.71 -7.10
CA GLY A 64 3.77 3.49 -8.25
C GLY A 64 2.85 3.33 -9.46
N PHE A 65 2.41 2.10 -9.77
CA PHE A 65 1.43 1.83 -10.84
C PHE A 65 0.07 2.46 -10.56
N GLN A 66 -0.32 2.60 -9.30
CA GLN A 66 -1.58 3.26 -8.92
C GLN A 66 -1.63 4.73 -9.27
N SER A 67 -0.52 5.44 -9.40
CA SER A 67 -0.52 6.88 -9.70
C SER A 67 -1.45 7.23 -10.87
N GLY A 68 -2.48 8.05 -10.61
CA GLY A 68 -3.54 8.41 -11.57
C GLY A 68 -4.64 7.36 -11.77
N LEU A 69 -4.66 6.29 -10.96
CA LEU A 69 -5.64 5.21 -11.01
C LEU A 69 -6.21 4.92 -9.61
N SER A 70 -7.25 4.09 -9.54
CA SER A 70 -7.73 3.58 -8.25
C SER A 70 -6.93 2.37 -7.79
N TRP A 71 -6.77 2.20 -6.45
CA TRP A 71 -6.15 1.00 -5.91
C TRP A 71 -6.93 -0.27 -6.30
N LEU A 72 -8.25 -0.21 -6.36
CA LEU A 72 -9.08 -1.33 -6.79
C LEU A 72 -8.69 -1.84 -8.19
N THR A 73 -8.36 -0.95 -9.10
CA THR A 73 -7.85 -1.31 -10.45
C THR A 73 -6.56 -2.11 -10.35
N ILE A 74 -5.64 -1.69 -9.50
CA ILE A 74 -4.35 -2.38 -9.30
C ILE A 74 -4.56 -3.72 -8.57
N LEU A 75 -5.38 -3.73 -7.51
CA LEU A 75 -5.69 -4.92 -6.73
C LEU A 75 -6.24 -6.05 -7.62
N ARG A 76 -7.19 -5.73 -8.51
CA ARG A 76 -7.79 -6.69 -9.44
C ARG A 76 -6.82 -7.21 -10.50
N LYS A 77 -5.77 -6.47 -10.80
CA LYS A 77 -4.71 -6.86 -11.74
C LYS A 77 -3.48 -7.46 -11.05
N ARG A 78 -3.45 -7.55 -9.71
CA ARG A 78 -2.27 -7.90 -8.93
C ARG A 78 -1.65 -9.24 -9.33
N GLU A 79 -2.46 -10.27 -9.55
CA GLU A 79 -1.96 -11.58 -9.97
C GLU A 79 -1.33 -11.53 -11.37
N ASN A 80 -1.91 -10.78 -12.29
CA ASN A 80 -1.32 -10.56 -13.61
C ASN A 80 0.00 -9.78 -13.51
N PHE A 81 0.08 -8.78 -12.63
CA PHE A 81 1.34 -8.11 -12.34
C PHE A 81 2.40 -9.06 -11.78
N ARG A 82 2.05 -9.95 -10.86
CA ARG A 82 2.96 -10.97 -10.33
C ARG A 82 3.50 -11.87 -11.44
N LEU A 83 2.65 -12.38 -12.31
CA LEU A 83 3.05 -13.19 -13.47
C LEU A 83 3.94 -12.38 -14.43
N ALA A 84 3.55 -11.16 -14.76
CA ALA A 84 4.24 -10.30 -15.71
C ALA A 84 5.65 -9.90 -15.24
N PHE A 85 5.82 -9.64 -13.92
CA PHE A 85 7.07 -9.21 -13.28
C PHE A 85 7.77 -10.31 -12.48
N ALA A 86 7.64 -11.59 -12.88
CA ALA A 86 8.35 -12.72 -12.27
C ALA A 86 8.21 -12.79 -10.74
N GLY A 87 6.98 -12.58 -10.21
CA GLY A 87 6.68 -12.57 -8.77
C GLY A 87 7.28 -11.39 -8.02
N PHE A 88 7.64 -10.32 -8.73
CA PHE A 88 8.38 -9.17 -8.19
C PHE A 88 9.71 -9.55 -7.54
N ASP A 89 10.31 -10.66 -7.99
CA ASP A 89 11.70 -10.94 -7.67
C ASP A 89 12.59 -9.87 -8.31
N TYR A 90 12.99 -8.89 -7.50
CA TYR A 90 13.75 -7.73 -7.99
C TYR A 90 15.09 -8.13 -8.61
N ARG A 91 15.67 -9.29 -8.25
CA ARG A 91 16.90 -9.81 -8.88
C ARG A 91 16.64 -10.29 -10.31
N LYS A 92 15.43 -10.80 -10.58
CA LYS A 92 14.99 -11.18 -11.94
C LYS A 92 14.54 -9.96 -12.72
N VAL A 93 13.70 -9.11 -12.12
CA VAL A 93 13.15 -7.91 -12.77
C VAL A 93 14.25 -6.94 -13.19
N ALA A 94 15.31 -6.77 -12.40
CA ALA A 94 16.47 -5.94 -12.75
C ALA A 94 17.20 -6.35 -14.04
N ARG A 95 16.96 -7.57 -14.53
CA ARG A 95 17.56 -8.09 -15.79
C ARG A 95 16.65 -7.93 -16.99
N PHE A 96 15.45 -7.40 -16.81
CA PHE A 96 14.53 -7.16 -17.91
C PHE A 96 15.09 -6.11 -18.87
N GLY A 97 15.03 -6.40 -20.17
CA GLY A 97 15.48 -5.51 -21.23
C GLY A 97 14.32 -5.02 -22.11
N GLU A 98 14.64 -4.41 -23.23
CA GLU A 98 13.63 -3.84 -24.15
C GLU A 98 12.62 -4.90 -24.63
N LYS A 99 13.03 -6.13 -24.85
CA LYS A 99 12.11 -7.23 -25.22
C LYS A 99 11.03 -7.47 -24.13
N ASP A 100 11.43 -7.38 -22.86
CA ASP A 100 10.48 -7.50 -21.74
C ASP A 100 9.57 -6.26 -21.67
N VAL A 101 10.10 -5.07 -21.89
CA VAL A 101 9.30 -3.83 -21.96
C VAL A 101 8.23 -3.96 -23.03
N GLN A 102 8.57 -4.44 -24.24
CA GLN A 102 7.61 -4.66 -25.31
C GLN A 102 6.56 -5.73 -24.94
N ARG A 103 6.97 -6.84 -24.34
CA ARG A 103 6.07 -7.88 -23.84
C ARG A 103 5.07 -7.30 -22.83
N LEU A 104 5.56 -6.51 -21.88
CA LEU A 104 4.74 -5.89 -20.82
C LEU A 104 3.78 -4.82 -21.38
N LEU A 105 4.19 -4.06 -22.40
CA LEU A 105 3.33 -3.10 -23.10
C LEU A 105 2.22 -3.78 -23.89
N ALA A 106 2.42 -5.01 -24.33
CA ALA A 106 1.41 -5.80 -25.03
C ALA A 106 0.43 -6.50 -24.09
N ASP A 107 0.78 -6.64 -22.77
CA ASP A 107 -0.02 -7.37 -21.78
C ASP A 107 -1.21 -6.53 -21.29
N ALA A 108 -2.42 -6.86 -21.72
CA ALA A 108 -3.66 -6.22 -21.26
C ALA A 108 -4.01 -6.56 -19.79
N GLY A 109 -3.38 -7.58 -19.21
CA GLY A 109 -3.55 -7.96 -17.81
C GLY A 109 -3.01 -6.93 -16.84
N ILE A 110 -2.06 -6.08 -17.24
CA ILE A 110 -1.44 -5.05 -16.42
C ILE A 110 -1.79 -3.63 -16.89
N VAL A 111 -1.24 -2.62 -16.21
CA VAL A 111 -1.29 -1.22 -16.68
C VAL A 111 -0.18 -0.99 -17.69
N ARG A 112 -0.55 -0.84 -18.97
CA ARG A 112 0.38 -0.70 -20.10
C ARG A 112 0.91 0.73 -20.22
N HIS A 113 1.83 1.10 -19.32
CA HIS A 113 2.45 2.43 -19.28
C HIS A 113 3.97 2.30 -19.25
N ARG A 114 4.65 2.64 -20.36
CA ARG A 114 6.10 2.46 -20.52
C ARG A 114 6.90 3.01 -19.33
N GLY A 115 6.70 4.27 -18.96
CA GLY A 115 7.45 4.88 -17.86
C GLY A 115 7.28 4.17 -16.50
N LYS A 116 6.11 3.59 -16.20
CA LYS A 116 5.89 2.80 -14.98
C LYS A 116 6.55 1.43 -15.05
N ILE A 117 6.56 0.81 -16.23
CA ILE A 117 7.25 -0.47 -16.49
C ILE A 117 8.76 -0.27 -16.33
N GLU A 118 9.34 0.70 -17.01
CA GLU A 118 10.77 1.03 -16.96
C GLU A 118 11.19 1.45 -15.53
N SER A 119 10.32 2.19 -14.85
CA SER A 119 10.53 2.53 -13.43
C SER A 119 10.63 1.29 -12.56
N THR A 120 9.77 0.28 -12.74
CA THR A 120 9.82 -0.97 -11.97
C THR A 120 11.12 -1.72 -12.22
N ILE A 121 11.61 -1.75 -13.44
CA ILE A 121 12.90 -2.37 -13.80
C ILE A 121 14.08 -1.60 -13.17
N ASN A 122 14.08 -0.28 -13.28
CA ASN A 122 15.08 0.57 -12.62
C ASN A 122 15.06 0.39 -11.10
N ASN A 123 13.88 0.45 -10.49
CA ASN A 123 13.73 0.29 -9.05
C ASN A 123 14.19 -1.09 -8.57
N ALA A 124 14.06 -2.12 -9.39
CA ALA A 124 14.58 -3.46 -9.09
C ALA A 124 16.11 -3.48 -8.98
N ALA A 125 16.83 -2.78 -9.89
CA ALA A 125 18.28 -2.62 -9.79
C ALA A 125 18.65 -1.84 -8.53
N ARG A 126 17.95 -0.75 -8.22
CA ARG A 126 18.19 0.04 -6.99
C ARG A 126 17.86 -0.78 -5.73
N ALA A 127 16.89 -1.68 -5.78
CA ALA A 127 16.55 -2.56 -4.66
C ALA A 127 17.67 -3.54 -4.32
N ILE A 128 18.37 -4.07 -5.32
CA ILE A 128 19.56 -4.91 -5.10
C ILE A 128 20.64 -4.13 -4.37
N GLU A 129 20.95 -2.91 -4.81
CA GLU A 129 21.97 -2.04 -4.19
C GLU A 129 21.58 -1.71 -2.75
N LEU A 130 20.31 -1.33 -2.54
CA LEU A 130 19.78 -0.94 -1.24
C LEU A 130 19.76 -2.11 -0.25
N ALA A 131 19.36 -3.31 -0.68
CA ALA A 131 19.41 -4.50 0.15
C ALA A 131 20.84 -4.91 0.49
N GLY A 132 21.78 -4.73 -0.43
CA GLY A 132 23.20 -4.94 -0.17
C GLY A 132 23.79 -3.96 0.86
N GLU A 133 23.37 -2.69 0.83
CA GLU A 133 23.82 -1.65 1.77
C GLU A 133 23.20 -1.81 3.18
N LYS A 134 21.92 -2.13 3.25
CA LYS A 134 21.10 -2.13 4.49
C LYS A 134 20.84 -3.52 5.08
N GLY A 135 21.37 -4.57 4.45
CA GLY A 135 21.11 -5.95 4.81
C GLY A 135 19.80 -6.50 4.27
N SER A 136 18.75 -5.67 4.15
CA SER A 136 17.46 -6.03 3.53
C SER A 136 16.66 -4.79 3.15
N LEU A 137 15.67 -4.93 2.25
CA LEU A 137 14.68 -3.88 2.02
C LEU A 137 13.83 -3.63 3.26
N ALA A 138 13.54 -4.69 4.01
CA ALA A 138 12.78 -4.58 5.25
C ALA A 138 13.50 -3.70 6.28
N ALA A 139 14.79 -3.92 6.54
CA ALA A 139 15.57 -3.09 7.45
C ALA A 139 15.54 -1.60 7.03
N TYR A 140 15.66 -1.35 5.74
CA TYR A 140 15.59 0.02 5.20
C TYR A 140 14.21 0.66 5.39
N PHE A 141 13.13 0.02 4.95
CA PHE A 141 11.80 0.61 5.00
C PHE A 141 11.28 0.79 6.44
N TRP A 142 11.55 -0.18 7.32
CA TRP A 142 11.18 -0.08 8.74
C TRP A 142 11.98 0.99 9.50
N GLY A 143 13.13 1.42 8.98
CA GLY A 143 13.87 2.58 9.50
C GLY A 143 13.10 3.91 9.40
N PHE A 144 12.00 3.96 8.64
CA PHE A 144 11.11 5.13 8.55
C PHE A 144 9.83 4.99 9.38
N GLU A 145 9.72 3.98 10.26
CA GLU A 145 8.62 3.89 11.21
C GLU A 145 8.61 5.12 12.13
N PRO A 146 7.48 5.81 12.31
CA PRO A 146 7.40 6.94 13.24
C PRO A 146 7.78 6.53 14.68
N GLU A 147 8.58 7.34 15.37
CA GLU A 147 8.96 7.09 16.78
C GLU A 147 7.76 7.06 17.74
N LYS A 148 6.72 7.81 17.42
CA LYS A 148 5.47 7.83 18.18
C LYS A 148 4.30 7.40 17.29
N ALA A 149 3.44 6.54 17.83
CA ALA A 149 2.18 6.22 17.17
C ALA A 149 1.41 7.51 16.87
N ARG A 150 0.93 7.67 15.63
CA ARG A 150 0.23 8.87 15.16
C ARG A 150 -1.20 8.99 15.65
N ASN A 151 -1.71 7.98 16.32
CA ASN A 151 -3.11 7.87 16.74
C ASN A 151 -3.41 8.74 17.96
N GLY A 152 -3.11 10.05 17.88
CA GLY A 152 -3.65 11.01 18.82
C GLY A 152 -5.18 11.13 18.65
N PRO A 153 -5.92 11.48 19.72
CA PRO A 153 -7.40 11.59 19.68
C PRO A 153 -7.91 12.60 18.64
N ASP A 154 -7.06 13.48 18.12
CA ASP A 154 -7.43 14.48 17.13
C ASP A 154 -7.12 14.11 15.67
N ASP A 155 -6.27 13.10 15.42
CA ASP A 155 -5.94 12.69 14.04
C ASP A 155 -7.14 12.03 13.35
N HIS A 156 -8.07 11.46 14.11
CA HIS A 156 -9.28 10.79 13.60
C HIS A 156 -10.46 11.71 13.36
N LYS A 157 -10.39 12.96 13.85
CA LYS A 157 -11.40 14.00 13.58
C LYS A 157 -11.21 14.64 12.19
N ARG A 158 -10.14 14.31 11.50
CA ARG A 158 -9.90 14.84 10.16
C ARG A 158 -10.78 14.10 9.15
N LEU A 159 -11.73 14.81 8.57
CA LEU A 159 -12.58 14.34 7.46
C LEU A 159 -11.79 14.08 6.16
N VAL A 160 -10.55 14.58 6.08
CA VAL A 160 -9.68 14.42 4.91
C VAL A 160 -8.52 13.49 5.28
N PRO A 161 -8.35 12.36 4.57
CA PRO A 161 -7.20 11.49 4.77
C PRO A 161 -5.88 12.23 4.58
N ILE A 162 -4.91 11.98 5.46
CA ILE A 162 -3.55 12.50 5.30
C ILE A 162 -2.93 11.82 4.08
N SER A 163 -2.54 12.61 3.07
CA SER A 163 -1.98 12.08 1.83
C SER A 163 -0.46 11.85 1.91
N GLN A 164 0.22 12.51 2.87
CA GLN A 164 1.67 12.39 3.09
C GLN A 164 2.04 12.81 4.51
N THR A 165 3.18 12.37 4.96
CA THR A 165 3.68 12.60 6.32
C THR A 165 5.14 13.03 6.29
N ILE A 166 5.70 13.42 7.42
CA ILE A 166 7.14 13.76 7.52
C ILE A 166 7.98 12.55 7.11
N GLU A 167 7.63 11.36 7.61
CA GLU A 167 8.38 10.12 7.35
C GLU A 167 8.21 9.65 5.89
N SER A 168 6.99 9.71 5.34
CA SER A 168 6.78 9.37 3.92
C SER A 168 7.47 10.36 2.98
N THR A 169 7.59 11.62 3.39
CA THR A 169 8.34 12.65 2.66
C THR A 169 9.84 12.39 2.74
N ALA A 170 10.34 12.01 3.92
CA ALA A 170 11.74 11.62 4.10
C ALA A 170 12.09 10.38 3.30
N LEU A 171 11.26 9.33 3.36
CA LEU A 171 11.40 8.10 2.57
C LEU A 171 11.42 8.42 1.07
N SER A 172 10.47 9.20 0.57
CA SER A 172 10.41 9.62 -0.84
C SER A 172 11.69 10.35 -1.28
N LYS A 173 12.18 11.27 -0.44
CA LYS A 173 13.41 12.04 -0.73
C LYS A 173 14.63 11.14 -0.80
N ASP A 174 14.79 10.19 0.14
CA ASP A 174 15.93 9.28 0.14
C ASP A 174 15.87 8.29 -1.04
N LEU A 175 14.70 7.69 -1.32
CA LEU A 175 14.53 6.82 -2.49
C LEU A 175 14.85 7.54 -3.79
N LYS A 176 14.37 8.78 -3.98
CA LYS A 176 14.69 9.58 -5.18
C LYS A 176 16.19 9.88 -5.29
N LYS A 177 16.85 10.21 -4.18
CA LYS A 177 18.32 10.40 -4.14
C LYS A 177 19.07 9.13 -4.56
N ARG A 178 18.50 7.94 -4.28
CA ARG A 178 19.01 6.63 -4.68
C ARG A 178 18.62 6.22 -6.10
N GLY A 179 18.01 7.12 -6.88
CA GLY A 179 17.61 6.88 -8.27
C GLY A 179 16.30 6.11 -8.47
N TRP A 180 15.49 5.93 -7.41
CA TRP A 180 14.15 5.36 -7.55
C TRP A 180 13.21 6.36 -8.22
N SER A 181 12.22 5.87 -8.94
CA SER A 181 11.18 6.67 -9.59
C SER A 181 9.77 6.16 -9.23
N PHE A 182 8.75 6.99 -9.47
CA PHE A 182 7.36 6.77 -9.04
C PHE A 182 7.20 6.52 -7.54
N VAL A 183 8.07 7.12 -6.74
CA VAL A 183 8.10 7.04 -5.26
C VAL A 183 7.85 8.42 -4.64
N GLY A 184 6.77 9.09 -5.06
CA GLY A 184 6.35 10.36 -4.45
C GLY A 184 5.95 10.19 -2.97
N PRO A 185 5.86 11.30 -2.19
CA PRO A 185 5.50 11.23 -0.77
C PRO A 185 4.16 10.53 -0.51
N THR A 186 3.16 10.76 -1.36
CA THR A 186 1.85 10.10 -1.30
C THR A 186 1.96 8.60 -1.59
N THR A 187 2.75 8.22 -2.60
CA THR A 187 3.04 6.80 -2.92
C THR A 187 3.74 6.11 -1.76
N CYS A 188 4.74 6.77 -1.17
CA CYS A 188 5.46 6.24 0.00
C CYS A 188 4.53 6.11 1.22
N HIS A 189 3.63 7.07 1.44
CA HIS A 189 2.66 6.99 2.53
C HIS A 189 1.70 5.82 2.36
N ALA A 190 1.11 5.65 1.17
CA ALA A 190 0.25 4.52 0.86
C ALA A 190 0.97 3.17 1.04
N PHE A 191 2.25 3.09 0.64
CA PHE A 191 3.10 1.95 0.91
C PHE A 191 3.28 1.69 2.41
N MET A 192 3.61 2.72 3.21
CA MET A 192 3.80 2.60 4.66
C MET A 192 2.53 2.13 5.37
N GLN A 193 1.37 2.65 4.98
CA GLN A 193 0.06 2.20 5.45
C GLN A 193 -0.16 0.72 5.13
N ALA A 194 0.00 0.34 3.88
CA ALA A 194 -0.32 -1.01 3.41
C ALA A 194 0.60 -2.08 4.00
N MET A 195 1.88 -1.77 4.22
CA MET A 195 2.89 -2.71 4.75
C MET A 195 3.00 -2.67 6.29
N GLY A 196 2.09 -1.97 6.95
CA GLY A 196 2.01 -1.94 8.39
C GLY A 196 3.15 -1.16 9.07
N VAL A 197 3.93 -0.35 8.34
CA VAL A 197 4.89 0.59 8.94
C VAL A 197 4.18 1.63 9.79
N VAL A 198 2.96 1.98 9.42
CA VAL A 198 2.00 2.74 10.23
C VAL A 198 0.67 1.99 10.29
N ASN A 199 -0.11 2.20 11.36
CA ASN A 199 -1.49 1.71 11.43
C ASN A 199 -2.45 2.88 11.27
N ASP A 200 -3.00 3.04 10.08
CA ASP A 200 -3.96 4.09 9.76
C ASP A 200 -5.40 3.56 9.63
N HIS A 201 -5.68 2.36 10.17
CA HIS A 201 -7.06 1.97 10.43
C HIS A 201 -7.70 2.96 11.39
N HIS A 202 -8.94 3.37 11.09
CA HIS A 202 -9.70 4.19 12.04
C HIS A 202 -9.84 3.46 13.39
N PRO A 203 -9.72 4.11 14.56
CA PRO A 203 -9.80 3.44 15.88
C PRO A 203 -11.10 2.67 16.12
N GLY A 204 -12.20 3.10 15.51
CA GLY A 204 -13.47 2.37 15.52
C GLY A 204 -13.55 1.23 14.50
N CYS A 205 -12.53 1.01 13.67
CA CYS A 205 -12.45 -0.10 12.73
C CYS A 205 -12.10 -1.40 13.51
N TRP A 206 -12.79 -2.48 13.17
CA TRP A 206 -12.58 -3.76 13.84
C TRP A 206 -11.15 -4.31 13.65
N CYS A 207 -10.44 -3.93 12.57
CA CYS A 207 -9.05 -4.32 12.33
C CYS A 207 -8.05 -3.55 13.19
N HIS A 208 -8.37 -2.33 13.63
CA HIS A 208 -7.41 -1.43 14.28
C HIS A 208 -6.67 -2.08 15.45
N ARG A 209 -7.41 -2.60 16.42
CA ARG A 209 -6.81 -3.24 17.62
C ARG A 209 -6.03 -4.50 17.28
N GLN A 210 -6.49 -5.26 16.30
CA GLN A 210 -5.81 -6.47 15.85
C GLN A 210 -4.46 -6.14 15.23
N VAL A 211 -4.43 -5.13 14.34
CA VAL A 211 -3.19 -4.64 13.71
C VAL A 211 -2.23 -4.07 14.76
N GLU A 212 -2.71 -3.31 15.75
CA GLU A 212 -1.85 -2.84 16.86
C GLU A 212 -1.22 -4.00 17.61
N THR A 213 -1.98 -5.05 17.91
CA THR A 213 -1.45 -6.25 18.59
C THR A 213 -0.37 -6.94 17.73
N GLU A 214 -0.61 -7.09 16.43
CA GLU A 214 0.36 -7.67 15.50
C GLU A 214 1.63 -6.82 15.39
N ARG A 215 1.48 -5.49 15.30
CA ARG A 215 2.61 -4.55 15.28
C ARG A 215 3.42 -4.57 16.57
N ALA A 216 2.76 -4.68 17.72
CA ALA A 216 3.44 -4.79 19.02
C ALA A 216 4.27 -6.08 19.13
N ALA A 217 3.77 -7.19 18.59
CA ALA A 217 4.46 -8.48 18.57
C ALA A 217 5.51 -8.59 17.44
N PHE A 218 5.47 -7.71 16.43
CA PHE A 218 6.33 -7.77 15.26
C PHE A 218 7.78 -7.39 15.59
N ARG A 219 8.71 -8.28 15.24
CA ARG A 219 10.15 -8.02 15.37
C ARG A 219 10.63 -7.17 14.21
N ARG A 220 10.92 -5.89 14.47
CA ARG A 220 11.43 -4.96 13.45
C ARG A 220 12.75 -5.47 12.86
N PRO A 221 12.86 -5.56 11.51
CA PRO A 221 14.14 -5.84 10.85
C PRO A 221 15.18 -4.75 11.17
N ARG A 222 16.42 -5.15 11.27
CA ARG A 222 17.56 -4.26 11.56
C ARG A 222 18.67 -4.48 10.54
#